data_b2479faf4172dc65b705d9ccf1847b34
#
_entry.id   b2479faf4172dc65b705d9ccf1847b34
#
_cell.length_a   1.000
_cell.length_b   1.000
_cell.length_c   1.000
_cell.angle_alpha   90.00
_cell.angle_beta   90.00
_cell.angle_gamma   90.00
#
_symmetry.space_group_name_H-M   'P 1'
#
loop_
_entity.id
_entity.type
_entity.pdbx_description
1 polymer ?
#
loop_
_entity_poly.entity_id
_entity_poly.type
_entity_poly.pdbx_seq_one_letter_code
_entity_poly.pdbx_strand_id
1 'polypeptide(L)'
;MSRAEAMANFQEDYDEELFDSLDETAFRHRYIIHLTDISLMEQTKPLIEAVDGVADVNAHLEYAQSFITVRNIVSLISLALIIILIIVSFFIMSNTIKLATFTRREEIAIMRMVGASNGFIRCPFIVEGLVLGILGGLLAFIIEWGLYSLLLSRVSGVASTLITLVPFADVMWPLLIAFLGVGVVVGVSGGSSAIRNYLKV
;
A
#
# COMPACT_ATOMS: atom_id res chain seq x y z
N MET A 1 13.15 -28.87 -12.53
CA MET A 1 12.98 -30.15 -11.87
C MET A 1 13.24 -31.26 -12.87
N SER A 2 14.22 -32.11 -12.64
CA SER A 2 14.54 -33.25 -13.51
C SER A 2 13.55 -34.40 -13.29
N ARG A 3 13.57 -35.39 -14.20
CA ARG A 3 12.75 -36.62 -14.03
C ARG A 3 13.06 -37.33 -12.72
N ALA A 4 14.35 -37.44 -12.36
CA ALA A 4 14.80 -38.05 -11.14
C ALA A 4 14.35 -37.30 -9.87
N GLU A 5 14.38 -35.96 -9.90
CA GLU A 5 13.85 -35.15 -8.80
C GLU A 5 12.33 -35.26 -8.70
N ALA A 6 11.61 -35.34 -9.83
CA ALA A 6 10.17 -35.52 -9.83
C ALA A 6 9.78 -36.89 -9.21
N MET A 7 10.54 -37.92 -9.52
CA MET A 7 10.36 -39.27 -8.93
C MET A 7 10.66 -39.28 -7.44
N ALA A 8 11.75 -38.63 -7.02
CA ALA A 8 12.13 -38.57 -5.59
C ALA A 8 11.08 -37.82 -4.75
N ASN A 9 10.56 -36.67 -5.24
CA ASN A 9 9.52 -35.94 -4.53
C ASN A 9 8.18 -36.70 -4.49
N PHE A 10 7.89 -37.48 -5.52
CA PHE A 10 6.69 -38.31 -5.53
C PHE A 10 6.81 -39.47 -4.57
N GLN A 11 8.00 -40.06 -4.42
CA GLN A 11 8.28 -41.12 -3.46
C GLN A 11 8.20 -40.65 -2.00
N GLU A 12 8.42 -39.39 -1.73
CA GLU A 12 8.32 -38.78 -0.39
C GLU A 12 6.85 -38.61 0.06
N ASP A 13 5.92 -38.44 -0.89
CA ASP A 13 4.50 -38.20 -0.63
C ASP A 13 3.61 -39.45 -0.66
N TYR A 14 4.11 -40.57 -1.20
CA TYR A 14 3.31 -41.80 -1.40
C TYR A 14 4.07 -43.06 -1.00
N ASP A 15 3.35 -44.13 -0.59
CA ASP A 15 3.91 -45.39 -0.12
C ASP A 15 4.74 -46.12 -1.20
N GLU A 16 5.85 -46.74 -0.78
CA GLU A 16 6.83 -47.43 -1.64
C GLU A 16 6.24 -48.57 -2.52
N GLU A 17 5.13 -49.18 -2.10
CA GLU A 17 4.50 -50.30 -2.85
C GLU A 17 3.96 -49.89 -4.23
N LEU A 18 3.72 -48.61 -4.49
CA LEU A 18 3.20 -48.11 -5.77
C LEU A 18 4.30 -47.89 -6.82
N PHE A 19 5.56 -47.97 -6.43
CA PHE A 19 6.71 -47.58 -7.28
C PHE A 19 7.45 -48.76 -7.93
N ASP A 20 7.23 -49.97 -7.49
CA ASP A 20 7.95 -51.18 -8.01
C ASP A 20 7.73 -51.45 -9.52
N SER A 21 6.75 -50.76 -10.14
CA SER A 21 6.43 -50.85 -11.56
C SER A 21 6.61 -49.57 -12.36
N LEU A 22 7.05 -48.44 -11.73
CA LEU A 22 7.20 -47.14 -12.41
C LEU A 22 8.65 -46.91 -12.78
N ASP A 23 8.93 -46.78 -14.08
CA ASP A 23 10.22 -46.40 -14.63
C ASP A 23 10.35 -44.86 -14.66
N GLU A 24 11.57 -44.35 -14.56
CA GLU A 24 11.88 -42.92 -14.69
C GLU A 24 11.34 -42.28 -15.98
N THR A 25 11.09 -43.10 -17.00
CA THR A 25 10.50 -42.66 -18.27
C THR A 25 9.02 -42.25 -18.16
N ALA A 26 8.33 -42.69 -17.09
CA ALA A 26 6.96 -42.30 -16.80
C ALA A 26 6.84 -40.81 -16.37
N PHE A 27 7.93 -40.26 -15.87
CA PHE A 27 7.96 -38.86 -15.42
C PHE A 27 8.44 -37.93 -16.53
N ARG A 28 7.77 -36.79 -16.66
CA ARG A 28 8.16 -35.72 -17.61
C ARG A 28 8.98 -34.65 -16.90
N HIS A 29 9.81 -33.94 -17.66
CA HIS A 29 10.46 -32.75 -17.12
C HIS A 29 9.41 -31.72 -16.73
N ARG A 30 9.54 -31.16 -15.52
CA ARG A 30 8.66 -30.10 -15.01
C ARG A 30 9.42 -28.79 -14.91
N TYR A 31 8.84 -27.74 -15.47
CA TYR A 31 9.36 -26.39 -15.39
C TYR A 31 8.40 -25.56 -14.54
N ILE A 32 8.93 -24.81 -13.58
CA ILE A 32 8.15 -23.85 -12.77
C ILE A 32 8.39 -22.49 -13.37
N ILE A 33 7.32 -21.86 -13.83
CA ILE A 33 7.35 -20.53 -14.40
C ILE A 33 6.77 -19.56 -13.40
N HIS A 34 7.55 -18.53 -13.03
CA HIS A 34 7.12 -17.46 -12.14
C HIS A 34 6.66 -16.28 -12.98
N LEU A 35 5.40 -15.88 -12.81
CA LEU A 35 4.87 -14.68 -13.43
C LEU A 35 5.11 -13.48 -12.50
N THR A 36 5.50 -12.35 -13.07
CA THR A 36 5.68 -11.09 -12.32
C THR A 36 4.33 -10.50 -11.91
N ASP A 37 3.28 -10.74 -12.70
CA ASP A 37 1.91 -10.31 -12.40
C ASP A 37 0.95 -11.47 -12.65
N ILE A 38 0.19 -11.83 -11.62
CA ILE A 38 -0.81 -12.90 -11.67
C ILE A 38 -1.94 -12.61 -12.66
N SER A 39 -2.21 -11.33 -12.98
CA SER A 39 -3.23 -10.94 -13.95
C SER A 39 -2.90 -11.36 -15.38
N LEU A 40 -1.62 -11.64 -15.67
CA LEU A 40 -1.17 -12.12 -16.98
C LEU A 40 -1.33 -13.64 -17.15
N MET A 41 -1.70 -14.38 -16.10
CA MET A 41 -1.77 -15.84 -16.13
C MET A 41 -2.74 -16.36 -17.20
N GLU A 42 -3.91 -15.74 -17.32
CA GLU A 42 -4.94 -16.12 -18.30
C GLU A 42 -4.45 -15.97 -19.76
N GLN A 43 -3.67 -14.93 -20.04
CA GLN A 43 -3.12 -14.67 -21.37
C GLN A 43 -1.86 -15.50 -21.64
N THR A 44 -1.08 -15.79 -20.61
CA THR A 44 0.21 -16.50 -20.75
C THR A 44 0.01 -18.01 -20.86
N LYS A 45 -1.00 -18.60 -20.22
CA LYS A 45 -1.27 -20.03 -20.27
C LYS A 45 -1.36 -20.56 -21.71
N PRO A 46 -2.21 -20.03 -22.61
CA PRO A 46 -2.33 -20.55 -23.97
C PRO A 46 -1.06 -20.31 -24.80
N LEU A 47 -0.26 -19.30 -24.49
CA LEU A 47 1.01 -19.05 -25.17
C LEU A 47 2.06 -20.11 -24.81
N ILE A 48 2.05 -20.59 -23.56
CA ILE A 48 2.96 -21.65 -23.11
C ILE A 48 2.49 -22.99 -23.66
N GLU A 49 1.18 -23.25 -23.69
CA GLU A 49 0.60 -24.48 -24.26
C GLU A 49 0.90 -24.62 -25.76
N ALA A 50 1.07 -23.50 -26.46
CA ALA A 50 1.41 -23.48 -27.89
C ALA A 50 2.89 -23.75 -28.17
N VAL A 51 3.76 -23.84 -27.16
CA VAL A 51 5.20 -24.12 -27.35
C VAL A 51 5.38 -25.61 -27.63
N ASP A 52 6.13 -25.90 -28.71
CA ASP A 52 6.41 -27.27 -29.14
C ASP A 52 7.17 -28.05 -28.06
N GLY A 53 6.65 -29.21 -27.68
CA GLY A 53 7.21 -30.03 -26.59
C GLY A 53 6.58 -29.82 -25.22
N VAL A 54 5.68 -28.87 -25.05
CA VAL A 54 4.86 -28.71 -23.84
C VAL A 54 3.68 -29.67 -23.92
N ALA A 55 3.57 -30.55 -22.92
CA ALA A 55 2.50 -31.57 -22.90
C ALA A 55 1.26 -31.09 -22.13
N ASP A 56 1.45 -30.33 -21.08
CA ASP A 56 0.38 -29.80 -20.24
C ASP A 56 0.89 -28.61 -19.43
N VAL A 57 0.01 -27.63 -19.16
CA VAL A 57 0.28 -26.46 -18.33
C VAL A 57 -0.70 -26.44 -17.15
N ASN A 58 -0.19 -26.85 -16.00
CA ASN A 58 -0.98 -26.79 -14.76
C ASN A 58 -0.98 -25.36 -14.21
N ALA A 59 -2.00 -24.59 -14.57
CA ALA A 59 -2.23 -23.23 -14.06
C ALA A 59 -3.62 -23.16 -13.43
N HIS A 60 -3.66 -22.92 -12.14
CA HIS A 60 -4.91 -22.81 -11.38
C HIS A 60 -5.55 -21.43 -11.58
N LEU A 61 -6.15 -21.20 -12.74
CA LEU A 61 -6.76 -19.92 -13.12
C LEU A 61 -7.86 -19.47 -12.15
N GLU A 62 -8.63 -20.39 -11.61
CA GLU A 62 -9.71 -20.10 -10.65
C GLU A 62 -9.15 -19.44 -9.38
N TYR A 63 -8.04 -19.95 -8.85
CA TYR A 63 -7.37 -19.34 -7.70
C TYR A 63 -6.78 -17.97 -8.06
N ALA A 64 -6.16 -17.85 -9.23
CA ALA A 64 -5.61 -16.58 -9.70
C ALA A 64 -6.70 -15.49 -9.82
N GLN A 65 -7.84 -15.81 -10.43
CA GLN A 65 -8.98 -14.89 -10.56
C GLN A 65 -9.57 -14.51 -9.20
N SER A 66 -9.66 -15.48 -8.27
CA SER A 66 -10.11 -15.23 -6.91
C SER A 66 -9.19 -14.26 -6.17
N PHE A 67 -7.88 -14.44 -6.27
CA PHE A 67 -6.89 -13.52 -5.69
C PHE A 67 -6.99 -12.12 -6.27
N ILE A 68 -7.12 -11.98 -7.60
CA ILE A 68 -7.29 -10.69 -8.28
C ILE A 68 -8.56 -10.00 -7.78
N THR A 69 -9.66 -10.74 -7.67
CA THR A 69 -10.95 -10.20 -7.21
C THR A 69 -10.83 -9.69 -5.77
N VAL A 70 -10.27 -10.50 -4.86
CA VAL A 70 -10.04 -10.09 -3.46
C VAL A 70 -9.14 -8.87 -3.38
N ARG A 71 -8.02 -8.84 -4.13
CA ARG A 71 -7.12 -7.68 -4.20
C ARG A 71 -7.86 -6.41 -4.62
N ASN A 72 -8.69 -6.51 -5.67
CA ASN A 72 -9.43 -5.36 -6.20
C ASN A 72 -10.48 -4.85 -5.20
N ILE A 73 -11.19 -5.75 -4.52
CA ILE A 73 -12.17 -5.39 -3.49
C ILE A 73 -11.46 -4.67 -2.32
N VAL A 74 -10.37 -5.26 -1.82
CA VAL A 74 -9.59 -4.67 -0.72
C VAL A 74 -9.03 -3.30 -1.13
N SER A 75 -8.51 -3.17 -2.35
CA SER A 75 -7.99 -1.91 -2.88
C SER A 75 -9.08 -0.84 -2.98
N LEU A 76 -10.27 -1.19 -3.46
CA LEU A 76 -11.40 -0.27 -3.55
C LEU A 76 -11.86 0.22 -2.16
N ILE A 77 -12.01 -0.71 -1.22
CA ILE A 77 -12.40 -0.38 0.17
C ILE A 77 -11.32 0.51 0.82
N SER A 78 -10.05 0.17 0.65
CA SER A 78 -8.93 0.96 1.18
C SER A 78 -8.91 2.37 0.60
N LEU A 79 -9.11 2.51 -0.72
CA LEU A 79 -9.16 3.81 -1.37
C LEU A 79 -10.34 4.66 -0.85
N ALA A 80 -11.51 4.06 -0.68
CA ALA A 80 -12.68 4.75 -0.12
C ALA A 80 -12.41 5.23 1.32
N LEU A 81 -11.81 4.38 2.16
CA LEU A 81 -11.43 4.74 3.53
C LEU A 81 -10.40 5.89 3.55
N ILE A 82 -9.38 5.84 2.70
CA ILE A 82 -8.37 6.90 2.59
C ILE A 82 -9.04 8.24 2.25
N ILE A 83 -9.94 8.26 1.27
CA ILE A 83 -10.66 9.49 0.88
C ILE A 83 -11.49 10.04 2.05
N ILE A 84 -12.24 9.19 2.73
CA ILE A 84 -13.04 9.58 3.91
C ILE A 84 -12.15 10.16 5.00
N LEU A 85 -11.03 9.49 5.31
CA LEU A 85 -10.09 9.94 6.35
C LEU A 85 -9.43 11.28 5.97
N ILE A 86 -9.09 11.50 4.70
CA ILE A 86 -8.57 12.78 4.23
C ILE A 86 -9.61 13.90 4.42
N ILE A 87 -10.87 13.65 4.07
CA ILE A 87 -11.95 14.61 4.25
C ILE A 87 -12.12 14.95 5.75
N VAL A 88 -12.20 13.94 6.61
CA VAL A 88 -12.33 14.13 8.06
C VAL A 88 -11.13 14.90 8.63
N SER A 89 -9.92 14.53 8.23
CA SER A 89 -8.69 15.20 8.65
C SER A 89 -8.68 16.68 8.24
N PHE A 90 -9.11 16.97 7.00
CA PHE A 90 -9.27 18.35 6.52
C PHE A 90 -10.26 19.15 7.39
N PHE A 91 -11.41 18.58 7.75
CA PHE A 91 -12.39 19.26 8.61
C PHE A 91 -11.84 19.48 10.01
N ILE A 92 -11.19 18.50 10.62
CA ILE A 92 -10.56 18.63 11.94
C ILE A 92 -9.51 19.75 11.90
N MET A 93 -8.59 19.72 10.92
CA MET A 93 -7.56 20.74 10.78
C MET A 93 -8.16 22.13 10.58
N SER A 94 -9.14 22.27 9.71
CA SER A 94 -9.82 23.52 9.45
C SER A 94 -10.51 24.09 10.71
N ASN A 95 -11.15 23.24 11.50
CA ASN A 95 -11.80 23.64 12.75
C ASN A 95 -10.77 24.05 13.83
N THR A 96 -9.67 23.30 13.95
CA THR A 96 -8.59 23.58 14.90
C THR A 96 -7.97 24.94 14.62
N ILE A 97 -7.61 25.21 13.35
CA ILE A 97 -7.03 26.50 12.96
C ILE A 97 -8.04 27.64 13.08
N LYS A 98 -9.33 27.39 12.79
CA LYS A 98 -10.39 28.38 13.01
C LYS A 98 -10.49 28.79 14.48
N LEU A 99 -10.39 27.84 15.39
CA LEU A 99 -10.39 28.12 16.83
C LEU A 99 -9.15 28.92 17.26
N ALA A 100 -7.96 28.54 16.76
CA ALA A 100 -6.73 29.28 17.00
C ALA A 100 -6.81 30.73 16.45
N THR A 101 -7.41 30.91 15.27
CA THR A 101 -7.65 32.24 14.69
C THR A 101 -8.58 33.09 15.55
N PHE A 102 -9.63 32.48 16.12
CA PHE A 102 -10.55 33.20 17.01
C PHE A 102 -9.86 33.69 18.29
N THR A 103 -8.95 32.89 18.87
CA THR A 103 -8.19 33.27 20.05
C THR A 103 -7.26 34.47 19.77
N ARG A 104 -6.73 34.61 18.55
CA ARG A 104 -5.82 35.69 18.12
C ARG A 104 -6.53 36.81 17.36
N ARG A 105 -7.84 36.98 17.53
CA ARG A 105 -8.64 37.96 16.77
C ARG A 105 -8.19 39.42 16.98
N GLU A 106 -7.72 39.79 18.17
CA GLU A 106 -7.25 41.13 18.49
C GLU A 106 -5.95 41.44 17.76
N GLU A 107 -5.01 40.49 17.70
CA GLU A 107 -3.78 40.63 16.90
C GLU A 107 -4.08 40.83 15.41
N ILE A 108 -5.03 40.08 14.87
CA ILE A 108 -5.48 40.18 13.49
C ILE A 108 -6.13 41.56 13.24
N ALA A 109 -6.92 42.07 14.17
CA ALA A 109 -7.53 43.41 14.06
C ALA A 109 -6.48 44.49 14.01
N ILE A 110 -5.44 44.43 14.88
CA ILE A 110 -4.32 45.35 14.88
C ILE A 110 -3.56 45.31 13.54
N MET A 111 -3.26 44.11 13.04
CA MET A 111 -2.60 43.96 11.72
C MET A 111 -3.41 44.62 10.59
N ARG A 112 -4.75 44.46 10.60
CA ARG A 112 -5.63 45.14 9.63
C ARG A 112 -5.61 46.66 9.75
N MET A 113 -5.60 47.18 10.96
CA MET A 113 -5.54 48.66 11.18
C MET A 113 -4.24 49.28 10.66
N VAL A 114 -3.12 48.54 10.71
CA VAL A 114 -1.83 48.95 10.19
C VAL A 114 -1.71 48.75 8.66
N GLY A 115 -2.77 48.18 8.00
CA GLY A 115 -2.81 48.00 6.55
C GLY A 115 -2.17 46.69 6.05
N ALA A 116 -2.00 45.68 6.92
CA ALA A 116 -1.44 44.41 6.49
C ALA A 116 -2.30 43.73 5.42
N SER A 117 -1.65 43.18 4.39
CA SER A 117 -2.33 42.45 3.32
C SER A 117 -2.96 41.14 3.84
N ASN A 118 -4.03 40.68 3.19
CA ASN A 118 -4.70 39.41 3.54
C ASN A 118 -3.77 38.20 3.45
N GLY A 119 -2.77 38.23 2.56
CA GLY A 119 -1.75 37.18 2.45
C GLY A 119 -0.85 37.12 3.67
N PHE A 120 -0.42 38.29 4.16
CA PHE A 120 0.42 38.39 5.35
C PHE A 120 -0.29 37.85 6.61
N ILE A 121 -1.59 38.18 6.76
CA ILE A 121 -2.42 37.68 7.87
C ILE A 121 -2.61 36.16 7.80
N ARG A 122 -2.65 35.58 6.60
CA ARG A 122 -2.86 34.12 6.42
C ARG A 122 -1.59 33.30 6.62
N CYS A 123 -0.44 33.88 6.35
CA CYS A 123 0.85 33.17 6.33
C CYS A 123 1.11 32.36 7.62
N PRO A 124 1.00 32.91 8.83
CA PRO A 124 1.28 32.17 10.07
C PRO A 124 0.41 30.94 10.24
N PHE A 125 -0.86 30.99 9.86
CA PHE A 125 -1.79 29.87 9.99
C PHE A 125 -1.58 28.77 8.93
N ILE A 126 -1.11 29.14 7.74
CA ILE A 126 -0.69 28.18 6.72
C ILE A 126 0.57 27.45 7.20
N VAL A 127 1.54 28.17 7.78
CA VAL A 127 2.76 27.60 8.34
C VAL A 127 2.42 26.67 9.52
N GLU A 128 1.51 27.09 10.40
CA GLU A 128 1.06 26.24 11.51
C GLU A 128 0.41 24.92 10.99
N GLY A 129 -0.47 25.01 10.00
CA GLY A 129 -1.05 23.86 9.33
C GLY A 129 0.00 22.97 8.66
N LEU A 130 0.99 23.58 7.97
CA LEU A 130 2.09 22.87 7.34
C LEU A 130 2.93 22.09 8.37
N VAL A 131 3.29 22.72 9.47
CA VAL A 131 4.08 22.08 10.55
C VAL A 131 3.30 20.91 11.15
N LEU A 132 2.03 21.12 11.48
CA LEU A 132 1.17 20.06 12.01
C LEU A 132 1.00 18.91 11.01
N GLY A 133 0.85 19.22 9.72
CA GLY A 133 0.75 18.23 8.65
C GLY A 133 2.02 17.39 8.50
N ILE A 134 3.19 18.02 8.52
CA ILE A 134 4.49 17.33 8.46
C ILE A 134 4.70 16.46 9.70
N LEU A 135 4.46 16.98 10.90
CA LEU A 135 4.60 16.21 12.13
C LEU A 135 3.65 15.02 12.17
N GLY A 136 2.39 15.22 11.77
CA GLY A 136 1.41 14.15 11.67
C GLY A 136 1.82 13.08 10.66
N GLY A 137 2.31 13.48 9.49
CA GLY A 137 2.82 12.57 8.46
C GLY A 137 4.03 11.76 8.93
N LEU A 138 4.99 12.40 9.60
CA LEU A 138 6.15 11.71 10.18
C LEU A 138 5.75 10.71 11.27
N LEU A 139 4.87 11.10 12.18
CA LEU A 139 4.38 10.21 13.23
C LEU A 139 3.64 9.00 12.65
N ALA A 140 2.79 9.22 11.64
CA ALA A 140 2.07 8.15 10.96
C ALA A 140 3.05 7.17 10.28
N PHE A 141 4.08 7.68 9.60
CA PHE A 141 5.13 6.86 8.99
C PHE A 141 5.90 6.03 10.04
N ILE A 142 6.27 6.61 11.17
CA ILE A 142 6.98 5.89 12.25
C ILE A 142 6.10 4.76 12.83
N ILE A 143 4.82 5.04 13.04
CA ILE A 143 3.85 4.04 13.53
C ILE A 143 3.72 2.91 12.52
N GLU A 144 3.57 3.22 11.23
CA GLU A 144 3.48 2.22 10.17
C GLU A 144 4.72 1.34 10.10
N TRP A 145 5.92 1.95 10.15
CA TRP A 145 7.18 1.21 10.19
C TRP A 145 7.24 0.25 11.37
N GLY A 146 6.83 0.70 12.55
CA GLY A 146 6.75 -0.13 13.75
C GLY A 146 5.78 -1.31 13.59
N LEU A 147 4.58 -1.06 13.06
CA LEU A 147 3.58 -2.09 12.80
C LEU A 147 4.05 -3.10 11.75
N TYR A 148 4.66 -2.62 10.67
CA TYR A 148 5.21 -3.49 9.62
C TYR A 148 6.32 -4.40 10.16
N SER A 149 7.26 -3.86 10.94
CA SER A 149 8.34 -4.64 11.56
C SER A 149 7.81 -5.69 12.55
N LEU A 150 6.79 -5.32 13.33
CA LEU A 150 6.10 -6.26 14.22
C LEU A 150 5.40 -7.38 13.46
N LEU A 151 4.73 -7.05 12.36
CA LEU A 151 4.06 -8.02 11.50
C LEU A 151 5.08 -9.01 10.90
N LEU A 152 6.18 -8.49 10.34
CA LEU A 152 7.26 -9.31 9.80
C LEU A 152 7.80 -10.30 10.83
N SER A 153 8.05 -9.85 12.06
CA SER A 153 8.59 -10.71 13.12
C SER A 153 7.65 -11.85 13.52
N ARG A 154 6.33 -11.68 13.35
CA ARG A 154 5.33 -12.70 13.66
C ARG A 154 5.09 -13.67 12.50
N VAL A 155 5.19 -13.19 11.27
CA VAL A 155 4.86 -13.96 10.07
C VAL A 155 6.06 -14.75 9.55
N SER A 156 7.31 -14.33 9.82
CA SER A 156 8.53 -14.99 9.34
C SER A 156 8.66 -16.48 9.76
N GLY A 157 7.97 -16.90 10.83
CA GLY A 157 7.98 -18.29 11.30
C GLY A 157 7.01 -19.24 10.58
N VAL A 158 5.96 -18.72 9.94
CA VAL A 158 4.85 -19.54 9.41
C VAL A 158 4.72 -19.42 7.89
N ALA A 159 5.07 -18.29 7.31
CA ALA A 159 4.77 -17.96 5.92
C ALA A 159 5.99 -17.92 4.98
N SER A 160 7.18 -18.29 5.46
CA SER A 160 8.43 -18.25 4.66
C SER A 160 8.39 -19.12 3.39
N THR A 161 7.47 -20.05 3.31
CA THR A 161 7.35 -20.98 2.19
C THR A 161 6.31 -20.54 1.14
N LEU A 162 5.34 -19.70 1.50
CA LEU A 162 4.20 -19.38 0.64
C LEU A 162 4.08 -17.90 0.23
N ILE A 163 4.70 -16.98 0.97
CA ILE A 163 4.54 -15.53 0.74
C ILE A 163 5.91 -14.87 0.71
N THR A 164 6.28 -14.32 -0.43
CA THR A 164 7.43 -13.43 -0.55
C THR A 164 7.04 -12.06 -0.02
N LEU A 165 7.48 -11.74 1.19
CA LEU A 165 7.27 -10.43 1.80
C LEU A 165 8.24 -9.41 1.16
N VAL A 166 7.70 -8.30 0.69
CA VAL A 166 8.52 -7.20 0.14
C VAL A 166 9.32 -6.55 1.28
N PRO A 167 10.65 -6.41 1.17
CA PRO A 167 11.42 -5.72 2.19
C PRO A 167 10.92 -4.27 2.37
N PHE A 168 10.76 -3.82 3.62
CA PHE A 168 10.32 -2.44 3.88
C PHE A 168 11.23 -1.39 3.24
N ALA A 169 12.51 -1.70 3.12
CA ALA A 169 13.50 -0.81 2.49
C ALA A 169 13.12 -0.39 1.07
N ASP A 170 12.48 -1.27 0.31
CA ASP A 170 12.09 -1.00 -1.09
C ASP A 170 10.89 -0.06 -1.21
N VAL A 171 10.02 -0.04 -0.19
CA VAL A 171 8.81 0.78 -0.17
C VAL A 171 8.90 1.99 0.77
N MET A 172 9.98 2.11 1.55
CA MET A 172 10.17 3.14 2.55
C MET A 172 10.09 4.56 1.97
N TRP A 173 10.82 4.84 0.88
CA TRP A 173 10.84 6.16 0.28
C TRP A 173 9.52 6.58 -0.36
N PRO A 174 8.85 5.74 -1.18
CA PRO A 174 7.53 6.06 -1.69
C PRO A 174 6.50 6.32 -0.58
N LEU A 175 6.52 5.52 0.50
CA LEU A 175 5.62 5.69 1.64
C LEU A 175 5.90 6.99 2.38
N LEU A 176 7.16 7.29 2.70
CA LEU A 176 7.52 8.54 3.38
C LEU A 176 7.04 9.76 2.57
N ILE A 177 7.28 9.76 1.26
CA ILE A 177 6.82 10.85 0.38
C ILE A 177 5.30 10.95 0.36
N ALA A 178 4.59 9.82 0.33
CA ALA A 178 3.13 9.78 0.36
C ALA A 178 2.58 10.36 1.67
N PHE A 179 3.08 9.94 2.83
CA PHE A 179 2.65 10.45 4.14
C PHE A 179 2.91 11.94 4.30
N LEU A 180 4.11 12.39 3.93
CA LEU A 180 4.46 13.81 3.98
C LEU A 180 3.63 14.62 2.98
N GLY A 181 3.43 14.10 1.77
CA GLY A 181 2.63 14.75 0.73
C GLY A 181 1.17 14.97 1.18
N VAL A 182 0.53 13.92 1.69
CA VAL A 182 -0.83 14.02 2.25
C VAL A 182 -0.87 14.97 3.43
N GLY A 183 0.09 14.88 4.37
CA GLY A 183 0.19 15.77 5.52
C GLY A 183 0.29 17.25 5.12
N VAL A 184 1.16 17.57 4.16
CA VAL A 184 1.33 18.92 3.61
C VAL A 184 0.05 19.41 2.93
N VAL A 185 -0.56 18.60 2.08
CA VAL A 185 -1.80 18.97 1.36
C VAL A 185 -2.93 19.24 2.34
N VAL A 186 -3.15 18.37 3.31
CA VAL A 186 -4.20 18.53 4.33
C VAL A 186 -3.89 19.73 5.24
N GLY A 187 -2.64 19.89 5.68
CA GLY A 187 -2.23 20.97 6.58
C GLY A 187 -2.37 22.35 5.92
N VAL A 188 -1.84 22.53 4.72
CA VAL A 188 -1.90 23.79 3.97
C VAL A 188 -3.34 24.13 3.55
N SER A 189 -4.08 23.14 3.04
CA SER A 189 -5.47 23.37 2.59
C SER A 189 -6.39 23.65 3.76
N GLY A 190 -6.23 22.96 4.89
CA GLY A 190 -6.98 23.18 6.13
C GLY A 190 -6.70 24.58 6.70
N GLY A 191 -5.41 24.96 6.79
CA GLY A 191 -4.99 26.29 7.25
C GLY A 191 -5.50 27.42 6.36
N SER A 192 -5.39 27.27 5.06
CA SER A 192 -5.88 28.27 4.09
C SER A 192 -7.40 28.42 4.12
N SER A 193 -8.14 27.29 4.26
CA SER A 193 -9.61 27.30 4.27
C SER A 193 -10.19 27.91 5.53
N ALA A 194 -9.57 27.66 6.70
CA ALA A 194 -10.03 28.18 7.99
C ALA A 194 -10.11 29.72 7.99
N ILE A 195 -9.10 30.40 7.44
CA ILE A 195 -9.02 31.85 7.42
C ILE A 195 -9.83 32.49 6.30
N ARG A 196 -10.01 31.80 5.17
CA ARG A 196 -10.75 32.37 4.03
C ARG A 196 -12.15 32.84 4.42
N ASN A 197 -12.81 32.10 5.29
CA ASN A 197 -14.15 32.46 5.77
C ASN A 197 -14.13 33.61 6.78
N TYR A 198 -13.03 33.81 7.54
CA TYR A 198 -12.90 34.88 8.52
C TYR A 198 -12.55 36.23 7.89
N LEU A 199 -11.89 36.23 6.72
CA LEU A 199 -11.50 37.45 6.02
C LEU A 199 -12.57 37.99 5.07
N LYS A 200 -13.68 37.27 4.87
CA LYS A 200 -14.79 37.69 3.99
C LYS A 200 -15.83 38.60 4.66
N VAL A 201 -15.63 38.92 5.95
CA VAL A 201 -16.51 39.86 6.70
C VAL A 201 -15.88 41.25 6.73
#